data_3c2708b0a28004ee3cd748412aec0778
#
_entry.id   3c2708b0a28004ee3cd748412aec0778
#
_cell.length_a   1.000
_cell.length_b   1.000
_cell.length_c   1.000
_cell.angle_alpha   90.00
_cell.angle_beta   90.00
_cell.angle_gamma   90.00
#
_symmetry.space_group_name_H-M   'P 1'
#
loop_
_entity.id
_entity.type
_entity.pdbx_description
1 polymer ?
#
loop_
_entity_poly.entity_id
_entity_poly.type
_entity_poly.pdbx_seq_one_letter_code
_entity_poly.pdbx_strand_id
1 'polypeptide(L)'
;MSTSNPDLIELAREYFRRLDAGSPALLELFAEDAEFYFPKFGVGRGRDQLLELITGLGGAIESIEHDTSAYKMTLAGDTVFVEGTTRGALKSGERWAVGETPGGRFCNVFEFRGGLIGRLAVYLDPDYAGRDEAGFLWGRQGRSW
;
A
#
# COMPACT_ATOMS: atom_id res chain seq x y z
N MET A 1 -18.29 -14.72 27.87
CA MET A 1 -17.23 -13.70 27.63
C MET A 1 -17.18 -13.41 26.13
N SER A 2 -17.49 -12.20 25.75
CA SER A 2 -17.33 -11.75 24.38
C SER A 2 -15.82 -11.59 24.13
N THR A 3 -15.21 -12.48 23.34
CA THR A 3 -13.93 -12.15 22.73
C THR A 3 -14.22 -11.01 21.77
N SER A 4 -13.79 -9.79 22.13
CA SER A 4 -13.87 -8.66 21.23
C SER A 4 -13.11 -9.03 19.97
N ASN A 5 -13.85 -9.18 18.88
CA ASN A 5 -13.22 -9.32 17.56
C ASN A 5 -12.35 -8.08 17.36
N PRO A 6 -11.08 -8.21 17.01
CA PRO A 6 -10.23 -7.04 16.79
C PRO A 6 -10.87 -6.14 15.72
N ASP A 7 -10.78 -4.85 15.92
CA ASP A 7 -11.22 -3.90 14.89
C ASP A 7 -10.29 -4.00 13.68
N LEU A 8 -10.76 -4.68 12.63
CA LEU A 8 -9.97 -4.93 11.42
C LEU A 8 -9.63 -3.65 10.67
N ILE A 9 -10.49 -2.64 10.75
CA ILE A 9 -10.20 -1.33 10.17
C ILE A 9 -9.03 -0.67 10.92
N GLU A 10 -9.00 -0.75 12.25
CA GLU A 10 -7.88 -0.23 13.03
C GLU A 10 -6.58 -1.02 12.79
N LEU A 11 -6.65 -2.32 12.57
CA LEU A 11 -5.48 -3.10 12.16
C LEU A 11 -4.95 -2.67 10.79
N ALA A 12 -5.82 -2.37 9.84
CA ALA A 12 -5.42 -1.81 8.55
C ALA A 12 -4.77 -0.41 8.71
N ARG A 13 -5.31 0.45 9.59
CA ARG A 13 -4.70 1.75 9.91
C ARG A 13 -3.32 1.59 10.54
N GLU A 14 -3.15 0.63 11.45
CA GLU A 14 -1.88 0.33 12.09
C GLU A 14 -0.82 -0.09 11.07
N TYR A 15 -1.19 -0.84 10.04
CA TYR A 15 -0.30 -1.17 8.94
C TYR A 15 0.30 0.09 8.30
N PHE A 16 -0.52 1.08 7.94
CA PHE A 16 -0.03 2.32 7.33
C PHE A 16 0.82 3.13 8.30
N ARG A 17 0.45 3.20 9.58
CA ARG A 17 1.26 3.91 10.60
C ARG A 17 2.66 3.34 10.71
N ARG A 18 2.78 2.00 10.78
CA ARG A 18 4.08 1.33 10.88
C ARG A 18 4.87 1.43 9.57
N LEU A 19 4.20 1.37 8.44
CA LEU A 19 4.83 1.52 7.14
C LEU A 19 5.46 2.92 6.99
N ASP A 20 4.71 3.97 7.26
CA ASP A 20 5.19 5.35 7.16
C ASP A 20 6.30 5.67 8.18
N ALA A 21 6.25 5.06 9.35
CA ALA A 21 7.28 5.18 10.35
C ALA A 21 8.56 4.38 10.04
N GLY A 22 8.54 3.54 9.00
CA GLY A 22 9.66 2.63 8.72
C GLY A 22 9.91 1.63 9.85
N SER A 23 8.87 1.29 10.61
CA SER A 23 8.97 0.44 11.79
C SER A 23 9.24 -1.02 11.42
N PRO A 24 10.27 -1.69 12.01
CA PRO A 24 10.46 -3.13 11.82
C PRO A 24 9.31 -3.96 12.39
N ALA A 25 8.52 -3.41 13.32
CA ALA A 25 7.32 -4.02 13.85
C ALA A 25 6.19 -4.19 12.80
N LEU A 26 6.32 -3.62 11.61
CA LEU A 26 5.41 -3.86 10.50
C LEU A 26 5.23 -5.35 10.21
N LEU A 27 6.30 -6.13 10.24
CA LEU A 27 6.28 -7.56 9.96
C LEU A 27 5.44 -8.35 10.97
N GLU A 28 5.32 -7.87 12.20
CA GLU A 28 4.52 -8.51 13.26
C GLU A 28 3.02 -8.51 12.97
N LEU A 29 2.56 -7.64 12.07
CA LEU A 29 1.15 -7.59 11.67
C LEU A 29 0.76 -8.73 10.73
N PHE A 30 1.73 -9.43 10.15
CA PHE A 30 1.52 -10.48 9.16
C PHE A 30 1.60 -11.88 9.79
N ALA A 31 0.75 -12.78 9.30
CA ALA A 31 0.93 -14.21 9.55
C ALA A 31 2.26 -14.68 8.94
N GLU A 32 2.84 -15.74 9.52
CA GLU A 32 4.13 -16.28 9.05
C GLU A 32 4.07 -16.75 7.59
N ASP A 33 2.91 -17.25 7.16
CA ASP A 33 2.63 -17.77 5.82
C ASP A 33 1.85 -16.76 4.96
N ALA A 34 1.83 -15.48 5.33
CA ALA A 34 1.07 -14.47 4.61
C ALA A 34 1.44 -14.43 3.12
N GLU A 35 0.41 -14.29 2.29
CA GLU A 35 0.57 -14.02 0.87
C GLU A 35 0.46 -12.51 0.64
N PHE A 36 1.26 -11.97 -0.26
CA PHE A 36 1.13 -10.58 -0.67
C PHE A 36 1.37 -10.40 -2.15
N TYR A 37 0.75 -9.38 -2.71
CA TYR A 37 0.94 -8.95 -4.09
C TYR A 37 1.34 -7.48 -4.13
N PHE A 38 2.36 -7.17 -4.92
CA PHE A 38 2.74 -5.81 -5.28
C PHE A 38 3.07 -5.73 -6.77
N PRO A 39 2.65 -4.65 -7.48
CA PRO A 39 2.92 -4.51 -8.92
C PRO A 39 4.41 -4.62 -9.23
N LYS A 40 4.73 -5.37 -10.28
CA LYS A 40 6.10 -5.68 -10.76
C LYS A 40 6.93 -6.58 -9.83
N PHE A 41 6.65 -6.65 -8.54
CA PHE A 41 7.22 -7.69 -7.67
C PHE A 41 6.50 -9.03 -7.91
N GLY A 42 5.19 -8.97 -8.08
CA GLY A 42 4.35 -10.15 -8.23
C GLY A 42 3.82 -10.66 -6.88
N VAL A 43 3.54 -11.95 -6.82
CA VAL A 43 3.06 -12.62 -5.60
C VAL A 43 4.25 -13.12 -4.79
N GLY A 44 4.30 -12.75 -3.52
CA GLY A 44 5.25 -13.25 -2.55
C GLY A 44 4.55 -13.99 -1.41
N ARG A 45 5.31 -14.80 -0.67
CA ARG A 45 4.84 -15.58 0.47
C ARG A 45 5.83 -15.53 1.62
N GLY A 46 5.30 -15.36 2.81
CA GLY A 46 6.08 -15.37 4.04
C GLY A 46 6.84 -14.08 4.32
N ARG A 47 7.32 -13.98 5.55
CA ARG A 47 7.97 -12.75 6.04
C ARG A 47 9.30 -12.45 5.34
N ASP A 48 10.04 -13.46 4.92
CA ASP A 48 11.33 -13.24 4.23
C ASP A 48 11.13 -12.54 2.89
N GLN A 49 10.17 -13.00 2.07
CA GLN A 49 9.86 -12.34 0.81
C GLN A 49 9.19 -10.97 1.01
N LEU A 50 8.41 -10.81 2.08
CA LEU A 50 7.86 -9.50 2.43
C LEU A 50 8.98 -8.52 2.79
N LEU A 51 9.97 -8.96 3.54
CA LEU A 51 11.15 -8.14 3.87
C LEU A 51 11.94 -7.77 2.60
N GLU A 52 12.06 -8.68 1.66
CA GLU A 52 12.67 -8.43 0.35
C GLU A 52 11.96 -7.30 -0.40
N LEU A 53 10.62 -7.34 -0.47
CA LEU A 53 9.81 -6.28 -1.06
C LEU A 53 10.02 -4.94 -0.35
N ILE A 54 9.92 -4.91 0.96
CA ILE A 54 10.07 -3.69 1.77
C ILE A 54 11.46 -3.09 1.58
N THR A 55 12.49 -3.92 1.58
CA THR A 55 13.88 -3.49 1.35
C THR A 55 14.05 -2.91 -0.05
N GLY A 56 13.47 -3.55 -1.06
CA GLY A 56 13.49 -3.06 -2.44
C GLY A 56 12.80 -1.71 -2.60
N LEU A 57 11.62 -1.55 -2.01
CA LEU A 57 10.88 -0.29 -2.02
C LEU A 57 11.65 0.81 -1.26
N GLY A 58 12.24 0.49 -0.10
CA GLY A 58 13.08 1.41 0.65
C GLY A 58 14.35 1.82 -0.11
N GLY A 59 14.80 1.03 -1.06
CA GLY A 59 15.90 1.38 -1.97
C GLY A 59 15.49 2.40 -3.05
N ALA A 60 14.21 2.50 -3.37
CA ALA A 60 13.68 3.37 -4.43
C ALA A 60 12.96 4.63 -3.90
N ILE A 61 12.28 4.49 -2.78
CA ILE A 61 11.44 5.54 -2.19
C ILE A 61 12.20 6.26 -1.08
N GLU A 62 12.34 7.58 -1.19
CA GLU A 62 12.91 8.44 -0.16
C GLU A 62 11.91 8.74 0.95
N SER A 63 10.68 9.07 0.56
CA SER A 63 9.59 9.36 1.50
C SER A 63 8.24 8.98 0.91
N ILE A 64 7.34 8.52 1.76
CA ILE A 64 5.94 8.26 1.41
C ILE A 64 5.06 8.62 2.60
N GLU A 65 3.89 9.20 2.33
CA GLU A 65 2.90 9.54 3.33
C GLU A 65 1.54 8.95 2.96
N HIS A 66 0.87 8.36 3.96
CA HIS A 66 -0.49 7.84 3.89
C HIS A 66 -1.39 8.63 4.86
N ASP A 67 -2.27 9.47 4.35
CA ASP A 67 -3.28 10.14 5.17
C ASP A 67 -4.49 9.23 5.37
N THR A 68 -4.41 8.34 6.35
CA THR A 68 -5.46 7.35 6.61
C THR A 68 -6.79 7.97 7.05
N SER A 69 -6.80 9.24 7.49
CA SER A 69 -8.03 9.94 7.86
C SER A 69 -8.92 10.26 6.65
N ALA A 70 -8.32 10.38 5.47
CA ALA A 70 -9.01 10.64 4.21
C ALA A 70 -9.35 9.38 3.41
N TYR A 71 -8.94 8.20 3.89
CA TYR A 71 -9.11 6.95 3.15
C TYR A 71 -10.52 6.38 3.29
N LYS A 72 -11.01 5.81 2.20
CA LYS A 72 -12.24 5.03 2.20
C LYS A 72 -11.90 3.59 2.59
N MET A 73 -12.39 3.16 3.74
CA MET A 73 -12.20 1.80 4.23
C MET A 73 -13.53 1.07 4.28
N THR A 74 -13.59 -0.11 3.70
CA THR A 74 -14.79 -0.95 3.62
C THR A 74 -14.47 -2.32 4.17
N LEU A 75 -15.25 -2.75 5.16
CA LEU A 75 -15.16 -4.09 5.77
C LEU A 75 -16.19 -5.01 5.14
N ALA A 76 -15.74 -6.17 4.68
CA ALA A 76 -16.59 -7.25 4.18
C ALA A 76 -16.08 -8.58 4.76
N GLY A 77 -16.77 -9.12 5.77
CA GLY A 77 -16.29 -10.30 6.49
C GLY A 77 -14.95 -10.03 7.17
N ASP A 78 -13.94 -10.81 6.84
CA ASP A 78 -12.57 -10.65 7.35
C ASP A 78 -11.68 -9.83 6.41
N THR A 79 -12.27 -9.16 5.41
CA THR A 79 -11.55 -8.41 4.40
C THR A 79 -11.79 -6.91 4.55
N VAL A 80 -10.72 -6.14 4.56
CA VAL A 80 -10.76 -4.66 4.53
C VAL A 80 -10.22 -4.18 3.21
N PHE A 81 -11.03 -3.41 2.48
CA PHE A 81 -10.63 -2.69 1.28
C PHE A 81 -10.29 -1.26 1.66
N VAL A 82 -9.12 -0.80 1.26
CA VAL A 82 -8.66 0.57 1.52
C VAL A 82 -8.36 1.26 0.21
N GLU A 83 -9.19 2.23 -0.14
CA GLU A 83 -8.96 3.11 -1.28
C GLU A 83 -8.42 4.44 -0.78
N GLY A 84 -7.29 4.86 -1.32
CA GLY A 84 -6.62 6.05 -0.84
C GLY A 84 -5.61 6.62 -1.82
N THR A 85 -4.89 7.59 -1.31
CA THR A 85 -3.86 8.31 -2.05
C THR A 85 -2.61 8.47 -1.22
N THR A 86 -1.47 8.57 -1.90
CA THR A 86 -0.17 8.84 -1.29
C THR A 86 0.49 10.04 -1.94
N ARG A 87 1.46 10.59 -1.24
CA ARG A 87 2.44 11.52 -1.79
C ARG A 87 3.83 11.14 -1.30
N GLY A 88 4.83 11.52 -2.04
CA GLY A 88 6.19 11.18 -1.64
C GLY A 88 7.24 11.63 -2.62
N ALA A 89 8.45 11.09 -2.44
CA ALA A 89 9.59 11.33 -3.29
C ALA A 89 10.37 10.03 -3.52
N LEU A 90 10.89 9.88 -4.72
CA LEU A 90 11.85 8.84 -5.07
C LEU A 90 13.27 9.30 -4.70
N LYS A 91 14.15 8.36 -4.45
CA LYS A 91 15.58 8.65 -4.22
C LYS A 91 16.28 9.29 -5.43
N SER A 92 15.68 9.16 -6.62
CA SER A 92 16.11 9.90 -7.83
C SER A 92 15.78 11.39 -7.78
N GLY A 93 15.01 11.87 -6.79
CA GLY A 93 14.59 13.26 -6.62
C GLY A 93 13.21 13.58 -7.20
N GLU A 94 12.62 12.68 -7.96
CA GLU A 94 11.27 12.86 -8.51
C GLU A 94 10.22 12.74 -7.40
N ARG A 95 9.16 13.53 -7.51
CA ARG A 95 8.07 13.60 -6.53
C ARG A 95 6.75 13.20 -7.17
N TRP A 96 5.84 12.69 -6.34
CA TRP A 96 4.46 12.47 -6.74
C TRP A 96 3.50 13.03 -5.69
N ALA A 97 2.36 13.50 -6.16
CA ALA A 97 1.23 13.92 -5.34
C ALA A 97 -0.06 13.71 -6.12
N VAL A 98 -1.10 13.24 -5.43
CA VAL A 98 -2.42 13.06 -6.05
C VAL A 98 -2.94 14.40 -6.58
N GLY A 99 -3.55 14.38 -7.74
CA GLY A 99 -4.04 15.60 -8.42
C GLY A 99 -2.99 16.35 -9.24
N GLU A 100 -1.70 16.11 -8.99
CA GLU A 100 -0.58 16.78 -9.67
C GLU A 100 0.18 15.83 -10.60
N THR A 101 0.30 14.56 -10.21
CA THR A 101 1.02 13.53 -10.98
C THR A 101 0.14 12.29 -11.18
N PRO A 102 0.42 11.44 -12.18
CA PRO A 102 -0.33 10.20 -12.42
C PRO A 102 -0.29 9.21 -11.26
N GLY A 103 0.78 9.19 -10.48
CA GLY A 103 0.97 8.28 -9.35
C GLY A 103 0.22 8.70 -8.10
N GLY A 104 0.17 7.81 -7.13
CA GLY A 104 -0.32 8.09 -5.79
C GLY A 104 -1.71 7.54 -5.46
N ARG A 105 -2.49 7.07 -6.42
CA ARG A 105 -3.77 6.39 -6.14
C ARG A 105 -3.53 4.90 -5.94
N PHE A 106 -4.19 4.32 -4.92
CA PHE A 106 -4.06 2.90 -4.64
C PHE A 106 -5.34 2.30 -4.07
N CYS A 107 -5.42 0.98 -4.15
CA CYS A 107 -6.35 0.18 -3.38
C CYS A 107 -5.58 -1.00 -2.75
N ASN A 108 -5.64 -1.12 -1.43
CA ASN A 108 -5.13 -2.27 -0.71
C ASN A 108 -6.28 -3.18 -0.30
N VAL A 109 -6.09 -4.48 -0.45
CA VAL A 109 -7.01 -5.51 0.02
C VAL A 109 -6.32 -6.31 1.11
N PHE A 110 -6.83 -6.21 2.34
CA PHE A 110 -6.34 -6.95 3.50
C PHE A 110 -7.31 -8.08 3.82
N GLU A 111 -6.85 -9.31 3.83
CA GLU A 111 -7.59 -10.44 4.40
C GLU A 111 -6.94 -10.82 5.73
N PHE A 112 -7.75 -10.75 6.79
CA PHE A 112 -7.26 -11.04 8.15
C PHE A 112 -7.59 -12.47 8.56
N ARG A 113 -6.69 -13.06 9.34
CA ARG A 113 -6.84 -14.40 9.90
C ARG A 113 -6.24 -14.40 11.30
N GLY A 114 -7.08 -14.62 12.30
CA GLY A 114 -6.65 -14.62 13.70
C GLY A 114 -6.03 -13.31 14.17
N GLY A 115 -6.52 -12.15 13.69
CA GLY A 115 -5.99 -10.83 14.04
C GLY A 115 -4.68 -10.47 13.34
N LEU A 116 -4.22 -11.27 12.38
CA LEU A 116 -3.04 -11.01 11.55
C LEU A 116 -3.42 -10.89 10.09
N ILE A 117 -2.61 -10.20 9.31
CA ILE A 117 -2.76 -10.12 7.86
C ILE A 117 -2.35 -11.46 7.27
N GLY A 118 -3.32 -12.20 6.74
CA GLY A 118 -3.08 -13.46 6.03
C GLY A 118 -2.82 -13.24 4.54
N ARG A 119 -3.41 -12.18 3.97
CA ARG A 119 -3.15 -11.75 2.59
C ARG A 119 -3.24 -10.25 2.48
N LEU A 120 -2.32 -9.67 1.75
CA LEU A 120 -2.34 -8.26 1.34
C LEU A 120 -2.11 -8.17 -0.17
N ALA A 121 -3.04 -7.56 -0.88
CA ALA A 121 -2.83 -7.20 -2.28
C ALA A 121 -2.83 -5.68 -2.43
N VAL A 122 -1.79 -5.15 -3.05
CA VAL A 122 -1.64 -3.71 -3.32
C VAL A 122 -1.83 -3.47 -4.80
N TYR A 123 -2.82 -2.66 -5.15
CA TYR A 123 -3.11 -2.26 -6.53
C TYR A 123 -2.86 -0.77 -6.69
N LEU A 124 -1.85 -0.44 -7.45
CA LEU A 124 -1.45 0.94 -7.74
C LEU A 124 -0.69 0.98 -9.07
N ASP A 125 -0.44 2.18 -9.55
CA ASP A 125 0.53 2.40 -10.62
C ASP A 125 1.92 2.57 -9.98
N PRO A 126 2.86 1.61 -10.20
CA PRO A 126 4.19 1.69 -9.63
C PRO A 126 5.08 2.73 -10.32
N ASP A 127 4.63 3.32 -11.41
CA ASP A 127 5.28 4.47 -12.05
C ASP A 127 4.90 5.77 -11.32
N TYR A 128 5.34 5.89 -10.08
CA TYR A 128 5.00 7.02 -9.22
C TYR A 128 5.26 8.38 -9.85
N ALA A 129 6.35 8.51 -10.61
CA ALA A 129 6.75 9.77 -11.25
C ALA A 129 6.07 10.03 -12.59
N GLY A 130 5.31 9.07 -13.12
CA GLY A 130 4.61 9.21 -14.40
C GLY A 130 5.55 9.21 -15.62
N ARG A 131 6.64 8.46 -15.59
CA ARG A 131 7.60 8.37 -16.72
C ARG A 131 6.97 7.76 -17.96
N ASP A 132 6.01 6.84 -17.78
CA ASP A 132 5.30 6.16 -18.85
C ASP A 132 4.06 6.92 -19.34
N GLU A 133 3.77 8.08 -18.77
CA GLU A 133 2.57 8.87 -19.04
C GLU A 133 2.32 9.10 -20.53
N ALA A 134 3.38 9.43 -21.27
CA ALA A 134 3.29 9.70 -22.71
C ALA A 134 2.71 8.53 -23.51
N GLY A 135 2.93 7.28 -23.07
CA GLY A 135 2.37 6.08 -23.69
C GLY A 135 0.86 5.95 -23.51
N PHE A 136 0.25 6.71 -22.61
CA PHE A 136 -1.17 6.66 -22.26
C PHE A 136 -1.94 7.94 -22.61
N LEU A 137 -1.40 8.76 -23.49
CA LEU A 137 -2.04 10.04 -23.87
C LEU A 137 -3.37 9.87 -24.58
N TRP A 138 -3.51 8.93 -25.50
CA TRP A 138 -4.71 8.68 -26.30
C TRP A 138 -5.35 9.96 -26.86
N GLY A 139 -4.54 10.97 -27.20
CA GLY A 139 -4.99 12.25 -27.73
C GLY A 139 -5.74 13.17 -26.79
N ARG A 140 -5.90 12.79 -25.52
CA ARG A 140 -6.62 13.58 -24.52
C ARG A 140 -5.75 14.69 -23.93
N GLN A 141 -6.31 15.91 -23.88
CA GLN A 141 -5.73 17.06 -23.20
C GLN A 141 -6.40 17.29 -21.84
N GLY A 142 -5.71 17.95 -20.89
CA GLY A 142 -6.29 18.40 -19.63
C GLY A 142 -6.74 17.25 -18.73
N ARG A 143 -5.89 16.26 -18.50
CA ARG A 143 -6.18 15.13 -17.61
C ARG A 143 -6.24 15.55 -16.14
N SER A 144 -7.08 14.86 -15.38
CA SER A 144 -7.08 14.91 -13.91
C SER A 144 -6.43 13.64 -13.35
N TRP A 145 -5.65 13.82 -12.34
CA TRP A 145 -4.91 12.73 -11.70
C TRP A 145 -5.49 12.37 -10.32
#